data_bc5b116c2194922c1750a6783f979aaa
#
_entry.id   bc5b116c2194922c1750a6783f979aaa
#
_cell.length_a   1.000
_cell.length_b   1.000
_cell.length_c   1.000
_cell.angle_alpha   90.00
_cell.angle_beta   90.00
_cell.angle_gamma   90.00
#
_symmetry.space_group_name_H-M   'P 1'
#
loop_
_entity.id
_entity.type
_entity.pdbx_description
1 polymer ?
#
loop_
_entity_poly.entity_id
_entity_poly.type
_entity_poly.pdbx_seq_one_letter_code
_entity_poly.pdbx_strand_id
1 'polypeptide(L)'
;MKDEKLIELYFSRDECAIEETQKKYGGLCRYIASNYLALPEDREECVNDVLLALWNTIPPEHPSNLPGYISEVTRRQAVNKSRANNAWKRGKGIQTVNEEFLSMLEDGTDLAEQYEAKRAGELISRYLRTLPEKEREMFLMRYYFGMSPSAIAKQMHCGDSKVKMTLMRTREKLATYLTKEGIML
;
A
#
# COMPACT_ATOMS: atom_id res chain seq x y z
N MET A 1 15.48 5.07 -7.37
CA MET A 1 15.08 6.01 -8.44
C MET A 1 13.85 6.79 -7.99
N LYS A 2 13.69 8.10 -8.36
CA LYS A 2 12.49 8.91 -8.03
C LYS A 2 11.28 8.41 -8.84
N ASP A 3 10.07 8.60 -8.31
CA ASP A 3 8.83 8.10 -8.94
C ASP A 3 8.52 8.78 -10.26
N GLU A 4 8.78 10.09 -10.36
CA GLU A 4 8.61 10.84 -11.61
C GLU A 4 9.45 10.23 -12.74
N LYS A 5 10.74 9.94 -12.44
CA LYS A 5 11.65 9.33 -13.42
C LYS A 5 11.22 7.91 -13.78
N LEU A 6 10.63 7.19 -12.85
CA LEU A 6 10.09 5.85 -13.11
C LEU A 6 8.87 5.92 -14.04
N ILE A 7 7.99 6.90 -13.83
CA ILE A 7 6.85 7.18 -14.71
C ILE A 7 7.33 7.56 -16.12
N GLU A 8 8.37 8.42 -16.22
CA GLU A 8 8.97 8.80 -17.51
C GLU A 8 9.48 7.58 -18.30
N LEU A 9 10.11 6.60 -17.62
CA LEU A 9 10.54 5.35 -18.26
C LEU A 9 9.36 4.55 -18.82
N TYR A 10 8.23 4.47 -18.10
CA TYR A 10 7.02 3.85 -18.63
C TYR A 10 6.48 4.60 -19.85
N PHE A 11 6.49 5.94 -19.84
CA PHE A 11 6.04 6.75 -20.96
C PHE A 11 6.94 6.60 -22.19
N SER A 12 8.25 6.46 -21.99
CA SER A 12 9.21 6.19 -23.07
C SER A 12 9.24 4.74 -23.53
N ARG A 13 8.44 3.85 -22.90
CA ARG A 13 8.44 2.40 -23.16
C ARG A 13 9.82 1.77 -22.98
N ASP A 14 10.59 2.25 -22.01
CA ASP A 14 11.86 1.67 -21.62
C ASP A 14 11.61 0.49 -20.66
N GLU A 15 12.09 -0.70 -21.04
CA GLU A 15 11.91 -1.94 -20.24
C GLU A 15 12.58 -1.85 -18.86
N CYS A 16 13.56 -0.97 -18.67
CA CYS A 16 14.15 -0.66 -17.37
C CYS A 16 13.10 -0.20 -16.33
N ALA A 17 11.95 0.36 -16.79
CA ALA A 17 10.84 0.71 -15.91
C ALA A 17 10.34 -0.50 -15.10
N ILE A 18 10.26 -1.67 -15.71
CA ILE A 18 9.77 -2.91 -15.08
C ILE A 18 10.76 -3.35 -14.00
N GLU A 19 12.05 -3.41 -14.33
CA GLU A 19 13.11 -3.83 -13.40
C GLU A 19 13.21 -2.90 -12.19
N GLU A 20 13.21 -1.60 -12.44
CA GLU A 20 13.31 -0.60 -11.38
C GLU A 20 12.06 -0.54 -10.50
N THR A 21 10.86 -0.75 -11.09
CA THR A 21 9.62 -0.92 -10.31
C THR A 21 9.70 -2.16 -9.43
N GLN A 22 10.18 -3.28 -9.97
CA GLN A 22 10.33 -4.52 -9.20
C GLN A 22 11.33 -4.36 -8.05
N LYS A 23 12.47 -3.71 -8.29
CA LYS A 23 13.46 -3.41 -7.24
C LYS A 23 12.87 -2.54 -6.14
N LYS A 24 12.14 -1.48 -6.51
CA LYS A 24 11.64 -0.49 -5.57
C LYS A 24 10.36 -0.92 -4.85
N TYR A 25 9.43 -1.54 -5.57
CA TYR A 25 8.07 -1.82 -5.09
C TYR A 25 7.71 -3.31 -5.03
N GLY A 26 8.60 -4.22 -5.45
CA GLY A 26 8.34 -5.66 -5.42
C GLY A 26 8.06 -6.19 -4.01
N GLY A 27 8.77 -5.69 -3.00
CA GLY A 27 8.50 -6.01 -1.59
C GLY A 27 7.10 -5.59 -1.14
N LEU A 28 6.69 -4.36 -1.50
CA LEU A 28 5.35 -3.84 -1.24
C LEU A 28 4.27 -4.70 -1.92
N CYS A 29 4.47 -5.04 -3.19
CA CYS A 29 3.52 -5.88 -3.92
C CYS A 29 3.38 -7.28 -3.28
N ARG A 30 4.51 -7.93 -2.91
CA ARG A 30 4.48 -9.23 -2.20
C ARG A 30 3.75 -9.14 -0.88
N TYR A 31 4.00 -8.09 -0.12
CA TYR A 31 3.33 -7.88 1.16
C TYR A 31 1.82 -7.71 0.99
N ILE A 32 1.38 -6.85 0.07
CA ILE A 32 -0.05 -6.67 -0.22
C ILE A 32 -0.67 -7.99 -0.70
N ALA A 33 0.01 -8.70 -1.62
CA ALA A 33 -0.46 -9.99 -2.14
C ALA A 33 -0.58 -11.05 -1.04
N SER A 34 0.30 -11.05 -0.03
CA SER A 34 0.29 -12.01 1.07
C SER A 34 -0.99 -11.97 1.91
N ASN A 35 -1.71 -10.84 1.92
CA ASN A 35 -3.00 -10.73 2.61
C ASN A 35 -4.16 -11.45 1.89
N TYR A 36 -3.97 -11.83 0.63
CA TYR A 36 -4.99 -12.45 -0.21
C TYR A 36 -4.59 -13.84 -0.71
N LEU A 37 -3.28 -14.10 -0.82
CA LEU A 37 -2.71 -15.29 -1.43
C LEU A 37 -1.83 -16.02 -0.42
N ALA A 38 -2.19 -17.27 -0.12
CA ALA A 38 -1.49 -18.09 0.88
C ALA A 38 -0.16 -18.65 0.34
N LEU A 39 -0.10 -19.00 -0.96
CA LEU A 39 1.06 -19.64 -1.55
C LEU A 39 2.09 -18.59 -2.02
N PRO A 40 3.40 -18.78 -1.75
CA PRO A 40 4.44 -17.88 -2.23
C PRO A 40 4.47 -17.76 -3.75
N GLU A 41 4.24 -18.84 -4.47
CA GLU A 41 4.22 -18.88 -5.94
C GLU A 41 3.13 -17.97 -6.51
N ASP A 42 1.93 -18.00 -5.92
CA ASP A 42 0.81 -17.13 -6.30
C ASP A 42 1.13 -15.66 -6.07
N ARG A 43 1.94 -15.35 -5.04
CA ARG A 43 2.37 -13.98 -4.73
C ARG A 43 3.36 -13.46 -5.77
N GLU A 44 4.34 -14.27 -6.15
CA GLU A 44 5.30 -13.89 -7.20
C GLU A 44 4.61 -13.73 -8.56
N GLU A 45 3.69 -14.62 -8.92
CA GLU A 45 2.88 -14.48 -10.13
C GLU A 45 2.03 -13.20 -10.06
N CYS A 46 1.44 -12.89 -8.92
CA CYS A 46 0.70 -11.64 -8.72
C CYS A 46 1.60 -10.40 -8.91
N VAL A 47 2.85 -10.43 -8.46
CA VAL A 47 3.82 -9.34 -8.71
C VAL A 47 4.07 -9.17 -10.20
N ASN A 48 4.28 -10.25 -10.94
CA ASN A 48 4.46 -10.20 -12.39
C ASN A 48 3.22 -9.64 -13.10
N ASP A 49 2.03 -10.06 -12.68
CA ASP A 49 0.75 -9.53 -13.20
C ASP A 49 0.61 -8.02 -12.94
N VAL A 50 1.08 -7.55 -11.78
CA VAL A 50 1.11 -6.12 -11.44
C VAL A 50 2.06 -5.37 -12.37
N LEU A 51 3.29 -5.85 -12.57
CA LEU A 51 4.27 -5.22 -13.44
C LEU A 51 3.75 -5.13 -14.89
N LEU A 52 3.13 -6.19 -15.37
CA LEU A 52 2.48 -6.21 -16.69
C LEU A 52 1.29 -5.23 -16.76
N ALA A 53 0.48 -5.16 -15.70
CA ALA A 53 -0.64 -4.22 -15.64
C ALA A 53 -0.14 -2.77 -15.66
N LEU A 54 0.93 -2.44 -14.92
CA LEU A 54 1.54 -1.11 -14.93
C LEU A 54 2.08 -0.76 -16.33
N TRP A 55 2.77 -1.70 -16.98
CA TRP A 55 3.27 -1.54 -18.34
C TRP A 55 2.15 -1.23 -19.33
N ASN A 56 1.00 -1.88 -19.19
CA ASN A 56 -0.13 -1.70 -20.09
C ASN A 56 -0.97 -0.45 -19.78
N THR A 57 -0.93 0.05 -18.55
CA THR A 57 -1.77 1.19 -18.13
C THR A 57 -1.02 2.52 -18.10
N ILE A 58 0.29 2.51 -17.98
CA ILE A 58 1.16 3.69 -18.05
C ILE A 58 2.00 3.64 -19.33
N PRO A 59 1.79 4.52 -20.33
CA PRO A 59 0.66 5.43 -20.50
C PRO A 59 -0.64 4.70 -20.92
N PRO A 60 -1.82 5.34 -20.93
CA PRO A 60 -2.05 6.79 -20.79
C PRO A 60 -2.17 7.32 -19.35
N GLU A 61 -2.33 6.43 -18.36
CA GLU A 61 -2.43 6.84 -16.96
C GLU A 61 -1.16 7.56 -16.50
N HIS A 62 -1.33 8.67 -15.77
CA HIS A 62 -0.21 9.42 -15.17
C HIS A 62 -0.46 9.58 -13.67
N PRO A 63 -0.12 8.55 -12.84
CA PRO A 63 -0.40 8.57 -11.42
C PRO A 63 0.41 9.65 -10.70
N SER A 64 -0.26 10.58 -10.02
CA SER A 64 0.38 11.58 -9.15
C SER A 64 0.97 10.99 -7.87
N ASN A 65 0.54 9.78 -7.51
CA ASN A 65 1.04 8.98 -6.37
C ASN A 65 1.28 7.56 -6.85
N LEU A 66 2.48 7.28 -7.33
CA LEU A 66 2.85 5.98 -7.89
C LEU A 66 2.74 4.84 -6.86
N PRO A 67 3.23 4.96 -5.60
CA PRO A 67 3.06 3.91 -4.60
C PRO A 67 1.58 3.58 -4.33
N GLY A 68 0.73 4.59 -4.23
CA GLY A 68 -0.72 4.40 -4.06
C GLY A 68 -1.36 3.69 -5.24
N TYR A 69 -0.97 4.07 -6.47
CA TYR A 69 -1.43 3.43 -7.69
C TYR A 69 -1.01 1.95 -7.77
N ILE A 70 0.27 1.66 -7.50
CA ILE A 70 0.81 0.29 -7.45
C ILE A 70 0.06 -0.54 -6.40
N SER A 71 -0.18 0.01 -5.21
CA SER A 71 -0.91 -0.67 -4.14
C SER A 71 -2.34 -1.04 -4.56
N GLU A 72 -3.04 -0.14 -5.26
CA GLU A 72 -4.40 -0.41 -5.77
C GLU A 72 -4.39 -1.48 -6.87
N VAL A 73 -3.44 -1.40 -7.82
CA VAL A 73 -3.28 -2.41 -8.87
C VAL A 73 -2.97 -3.77 -8.25
N THR A 74 -2.03 -3.81 -7.29
CA THR A 74 -1.65 -5.06 -6.59
C THR A 74 -2.83 -5.67 -5.86
N ARG A 75 -3.58 -4.86 -5.10
CA ARG A 75 -4.77 -5.31 -4.40
C ARG A 75 -5.80 -5.91 -5.37
N ARG A 76 -6.04 -5.24 -6.50
CA ARG A 76 -7.01 -5.71 -7.52
C ARG A 76 -6.58 -7.05 -8.11
N GLN A 77 -5.30 -7.20 -8.49
CA GLN A 77 -4.77 -8.46 -9.01
C GLN A 77 -4.83 -9.58 -7.98
N ALA A 78 -4.40 -9.32 -6.74
CA ALA A 78 -4.42 -10.30 -5.67
C ALA A 78 -5.85 -10.77 -5.32
N VAL A 79 -6.83 -9.85 -5.27
CA VAL A 79 -8.25 -10.19 -5.05
C VAL A 79 -8.80 -11.04 -6.19
N ASN A 80 -8.50 -10.67 -7.45
CA ASN A 80 -8.96 -11.43 -8.61
C ASN A 80 -8.38 -12.85 -8.61
N LYS A 81 -7.08 -12.99 -8.36
CA LYS A 81 -6.39 -14.27 -8.25
C LYS A 81 -6.92 -15.09 -7.08
N SER A 82 -7.13 -14.48 -5.91
CA SER A 82 -7.73 -15.14 -4.75
C SER A 82 -9.15 -15.65 -5.05
N ARG A 83 -9.96 -14.86 -5.78
CA ARG A 83 -11.29 -15.31 -6.21
C ARG A 83 -11.23 -16.49 -7.17
N ALA A 84 -10.32 -16.48 -8.13
CA ALA A 84 -10.09 -17.60 -9.04
C ALA A 84 -9.65 -18.85 -8.27
N ASN A 85 -8.73 -18.72 -7.32
CA ASN A 85 -8.29 -19.83 -6.47
C ASN A 85 -9.35 -20.27 -5.47
N ASN A 86 -10.20 -19.37 -4.95
CA ASN A 86 -11.26 -19.66 -3.97
C ASN A 86 -12.57 -20.15 -4.62
N ALA A 87 -12.73 -20.03 -5.90
CA ALA A 87 -13.72 -20.87 -6.60
C ALA A 87 -13.45 -22.36 -6.34
N TRP A 88 -12.22 -22.70 -5.92
CA TRP A 88 -11.77 -24.04 -5.61
C TRP A 88 -11.64 -24.39 -4.11
N LYS A 89 -11.53 -23.39 -3.18
CA LYS A 89 -11.41 -23.67 -1.73
C LYS A 89 -12.11 -22.61 -0.88
N ARG A 90 -13.24 -22.95 -0.28
CA ARG A 90 -13.88 -22.13 0.76
C ARG A 90 -13.07 -22.18 2.06
N GLY A 91 -12.62 -21.03 2.51
CA GLY A 91 -12.25 -20.73 3.89
C GLY A 91 -10.76 -20.65 4.19
N LYS A 92 -10.28 -19.42 4.40
CA LYS A 92 -9.32 -19.10 5.46
C LYS A 92 -9.29 -17.59 5.68
N GLY A 93 -9.23 -17.20 6.96
CA GLY A 93 -9.27 -15.82 7.43
C GLY A 93 -8.01 -15.03 7.13
N ILE A 94 -8.16 -13.73 7.18
CA ILE A 94 -7.13 -12.73 6.91
C ILE A 94 -6.19 -12.64 8.12
N GLN A 95 -4.89 -12.66 7.88
CA GLN A 95 -3.88 -12.45 8.92
C GLN A 95 -3.84 -10.99 9.38
N THR A 96 -3.58 -10.80 10.65
CA THR A 96 -3.38 -9.50 11.30
C THR A 96 -2.19 -8.73 10.71
N VAL A 97 -2.34 -7.41 10.62
CA VAL A 97 -1.30 -6.48 10.17
C VAL A 97 -0.11 -6.52 11.13
N ASN A 98 1.06 -6.89 10.64
CA ASN A 98 2.22 -7.21 11.46
C ASN A 98 3.15 -5.99 11.66
N GLU A 99 3.91 -6.00 12.77
CA GLU A 99 4.97 -5.02 13.13
C GLU A 99 6.05 -4.88 12.03
N GLU A 100 6.28 -5.96 11.27
CA GLU A 100 7.20 -6.04 10.15
C GLU A 100 6.92 -4.98 9.05
N PHE A 101 5.65 -4.57 8.91
CA PHE A 101 5.24 -3.52 7.99
C PHE A 101 5.65 -2.11 8.46
N LEU A 102 5.56 -1.83 9.76
CA LEU A 102 5.94 -0.52 10.29
C LEU A 102 7.45 -0.27 10.12
N SER A 103 8.27 -1.32 10.10
CA SER A 103 9.71 -1.21 9.81
C SER A 103 10.02 -0.93 8.35
N MET A 104 9.19 -1.40 7.40
CA MET A 104 9.38 -1.14 5.97
C MET A 104 9.12 0.32 5.56
N LEU A 105 8.37 1.08 6.37
CA LEU A 105 8.18 2.52 6.16
C LEU A 105 9.46 3.32 6.48
N GLU A 106 10.41 2.71 7.18
CA GLU A 106 11.66 3.33 7.64
C GLU A 106 12.79 3.25 6.60
N ASP A 107 12.69 2.36 5.58
CA ASP A 107 13.73 2.11 4.56
C ASP A 107 13.54 2.91 3.26
N GLY A 108 13.56 4.22 3.34
CA GLY A 108 13.48 5.11 2.15
C GLY A 108 14.85 5.71 1.79
N THR A 109 15.26 5.53 0.57
CA THR A 109 16.53 5.99 0.00
C THR A 109 16.41 7.28 -0.81
N ASP A 110 17.14 8.32 -0.46
CA ASP A 110 17.84 9.40 -1.18
C ASP A 110 17.91 10.78 -0.45
N LEU A 111 19.04 11.50 -0.48
CA LEU A 111 19.64 12.18 0.66
C LEU A 111 19.04 13.49 1.20
N ALA A 112 18.25 14.29 0.52
CA ALA A 112 17.67 15.52 1.11
C ALA A 112 16.12 15.54 1.09
N GLU A 113 15.47 15.25 -0.02
CA GLU A 113 14.01 14.94 -0.04
C GLU A 113 13.70 13.66 0.70
N GLN A 114 14.68 12.76 0.76
CA GLN A 114 14.67 11.51 1.47
C GLN A 114 14.74 11.71 2.97
N TYR A 115 15.53 12.64 3.44
CA TYR A 115 15.55 12.96 4.86
C TYR A 115 14.18 13.44 5.35
N GLU A 116 13.49 14.28 4.57
CA GLU A 116 12.13 14.72 4.92
C GLU A 116 11.09 13.62 4.73
N ALA A 117 11.16 12.85 3.66
CA ALA A 117 10.26 11.71 3.44
C ALA A 117 10.49 10.60 4.45
N LYS A 118 11.76 10.28 4.77
CA LYS A 118 12.13 9.33 5.81
C LYS A 118 11.67 9.82 7.19
N ARG A 119 11.93 11.07 7.52
CA ARG A 119 11.46 11.70 8.75
C ARG A 119 9.94 11.68 8.87
N ALA A 120 9.22 11.99 7.78
CA ALA A 120 7.76 11.89 7.75
C ALA A 120 7.28 10.43 7.94
N GLY A 121 7.93 9.45 7.31
CA GLY A 121 7.64 8.03 7.47
C GLY A 121 7.84 7.56 8.91
N GLU A 122 8.95 7.92 9.55
CA GLU A 122 9.24 7.62 10.96
C GLU A 122 8.20 8.26 11.91
N LEU A 123 7.82 9.51 11.65
CA LEU A 123 6.80 10.21 12.45
C LEU A 123 5.43 9.58 12.28
N ILE A 124 5.03 9.21 11.07
CA ILE A 124 3.79 8.50 10.81
C ILE A 124 3.80 7.14 11.53
N SER A 125 4.87 6.37 11.39
CA SER A 125 5.04 5.07 12.06
C SER A 125 4.94 5.21 13.58
N ARG A 126 5.64 6.20 14.16
CA ARG A 126 5.57 6.50 15.59
C ARG A 126 4.15 6.86 16.02
N TYR A 127 3.46 7.71 15.27
CA TYR A 127 2.07 8.06 15.55
C TYR A 127 1.14 6.85 15.49
N LEU A 128 1.26 6.03 14.45
CA LEU A 128 0.42 4.83 14.28
C LEU A 128 0.60 3.84 15.44
N ARG A 129 1.80 3.72 16.01
CA ARG A 129 2.05 2.89 17.20
C ARG A 129 1.34 3.41 18.46
N THR A 130 0.98 4.69 18.53
CA THR A 130 0.21 5.25 19.66
C THR A 130 -1.29 5.00 19.54
N LEU A 131 -1.77 4.61 18.37
CA LEU A 131 -3.19 4.34 18.16
C LEU A 131 -3.62 3.01 18.79
N PRO A 132 -4.88 2.93 19.26
CA PRO A 132 -5.49 1.64 19.56
C PRO A 132 -5.40 0.71 18.36
N GLU A 133 -5.16 -0.58 18.61
CA GLU A 133 -4.93 -1.59 17.57
C GLU A 133 -5.96 -1.55 16.44
N LYS A 134 -7.25 -1.53 16.77
CA LYS A 134 -8.34 -1.48 15.78
C LYS A 134 -8.34 -0.21 14.90
N GLU A 135 -7.96 0.94 15.46
CA GLU A 135 -7.87 2.18 14.70
C GLU A 135 -6.67 2.16 13.76
N ARG A 136 -5.54 1.65 14.24
CA ARG A 136 -4.32 1.42 13.45
C ARG A 136 -4.59 0.46 12.29
N GLU A 137 -5.24 -0.67 12.55
CA GLU A 137 -5.63 -1.63 11.51
C GLU A 137 -6.52 -0.99 10.45
N MET A 138 -7.58 -0.27 10.86
CA MET A 138 -8.46 0.44 9.91
C MET A 138 -7.68 1.44 9.05
N PHE A 139 -6.74 2.18 9.66
CA PHE A 139 -5.90 3.14 8.96
C PHE A 139 -5.00 2.46 7.92
N LEU A 140 -4.30 1.39 8.32
CA LEU A 140 -3.44 0.61 7.41
C LEU A 140 -4.25 -0.04 6.30
N MET A 141 -5.40 -0.64 6.60
CA MET A 141 -6.30 -1.21 5.58
C MET A 141 -6.71 -0.17 4.54
N ARG A 142 -6.98 1.08 4.96
CA ARG A 142 -7.41 2.14 4.06
C ARG A 142 -6.27 2.71 3.23
N TYR A 143 -5.20 3.17 3.91
CA TYR A 143 -4.18 4.01 3.27
C TYR A 143 -3.01 3.21 2.72
N TYR A 144 -2.81 2.03 3.23
CA TYR A 144 -1.75 1.16 2.77
C TYR A 144 -2.26 0.06 1.85
N PHE A 145 -3.32 -0.64 2.26
CA PHE A 145 -3.90 -1.71 1.43
C PHE A 145 -4.96 -1.20 0.44
N GLY A 146 -5.27 0.08 0.40
CA GLY A 146 -6.24 0.67 -0.53
C GLY A 146 -7.68 0.16 -0.38
N MET A 147 -8.02 -0.48 0.75
CA MET A 147 -9.35 -1.07 0.92
C MET A 147 -10.45 0.00 1.00
N SER A 148 -11.62 -0.32 0.46
CA SER A 148 -12.79 0.56 0.60
C SER A 148 -13.30 0.55 2.06
N PRO A 149 -13.90 1.65 2.56
CA PRO A 149 -14.49 1.66 3.90
C PRO A 149 -15.49 0.53 4.16
N SER A 150 -16.28 0.15 3.15
CA SER A 150 -17.21 -0.98 3.25
C SER A 150 -16.51 -2.34 3.33
N ALA A 151 -15.38 -2.52 2.63
CA ALA A 151 -14.58 -3.72 2.75
C ALA A 151 -13.96 -3.83 4.16
N ILE A 152 -13.43 -2.71 4.69
CA ILE A 152 -12.90 -2.62 6.05
C ILE A 152 -13.98 -2.92 7.08
N ALA A 153 -15.16 -2.31 6.92
CA ALA A 153 -16.30 -2.52 7.82
C ALA A 153 -16.71 -4.00 7.90
N LYS A 154 -16.77 -4.65 6.74
CA LYS A 154 -17.07 -6.08 6.65
C LYS A 154 -16.00 -6.93 7.34
N GLN A 155 -14.73 -6.62 7.15
CA GLN A 155 -13.62 -7.34 7.75
C GLN A 155 -13.51 -7.14 9.26
N MET A 156 -13.73 -5.90 9.72
CA MET A 156 -13.67 -5.52 11.13
C MET A 156 -14.99 -5.81 11.88
N HIS A 157 -15.97 -6.41 11.22
CA HIS A 157 -17.32 -6.68 11.77
C HIS A 157 -17.95 -5.44 12.42
N CYS A 158 -17.92 -4.31 11.71
CA CYS A 158 -18.47 -3.03 12.19
C CYS A 158 -19.19 -2.28 11.07
N GLY A 159 -19.86 -1.16 11.41
CA GLY A 159 -20.58 -0.36 10.41
C GLY A 159 -19.67 0.56 9.60
N ASP A 160 -20.01 0.79 8.33
CA ASP A 160 -19.31 1.68 7.40
C ASP A 160 -19.11 3.10 7.98
N SER A 161 -20.14 3.64 8.66
CA SER A 161 -20.07 4.94 9.28
C SER A 161 -19.00 5.01 10.38
N LYS A 162 -18.84 3.93 11.14
CA LYS A 162 -17.80 3.84 12.17
C LYS A 162 -16.41 3.88 11.54
N VAL A 163 -16.19 3.14 10.46
CA VAL A 163 -14.90 3.14 9.74
C VAL A 163 -14.61 4.54 9.20
N LYS A 164 -15.56 5.16 8.49
CA LYS A 164 -15.40 6.51 7.93
C LYS A 164 -15.05 7.55 9.00
N MET A 165 -15.77 7.54 10.12
CA MET A 165 -15.53 8.45 11.23
C MET A 165 -14.18 8.23 11.91
N THR A 166 -13.79 6.96 12.11
CA THR A 166 -12.49 6.61 12.68
C THR A 166 -11.37 7.09 11.78
N LEU A 167 -11.44 6.79 10.47
CA LEU A 167 -10.44 7.23 9.50
C LEU A 167 -10.31 8.75 9.41
N MET A 168 -11.45 9.47 9.42
CA MET A 168 -11.47 10.92 9.42
C MET A 168 -10.74 11.49 10.65
N ARG A 169 -11.13 11.06 11.84
CA ARG A 169 -10.53 11.52 13.12
C ARG A 169 -9.04 11.17 13.21
N THR A 170 -8.66 9.97 12.78
CA THR A 170 -7.26 9.54 12.80
C THR A 170 -6.41 10.40 11.85
N ARG A 171 -6.93 10.71 10.66
CA ARG A 171 -6.25 11.59 9.70
C ARG A 171 -6.08 13.02 10.22
N GLU A 172 -7.12 13.59 10.81
CA GLU A 172 -7.07 14.95 11.40
C GLU A 172 -6.05 15.03 12.52
N LYS A 173 -6.03 14.03 13.42
CA LYS A 173 -5.05 13.95 14.52
C LYS A 173 -3.63 13.74 13.99
N LEU A 174 -3.44 12.88 12.98
CA LEU A 174 -2.14 12.67 12.33
C LEU A 174 -1.64 13.96 11.68
N ALA A 175 -2.49 14.68 10.94
CA ALA A 175 -2.12 15.96 10.35
C ALA A 175 -1.66 16.97 11.42
N THR A 176 -2.43 17.09 12.51
CA THR A 176 -2.05 17.95 13.65
C THR A 176 -0.72 17.52 14.28
N TYR A 177 -0.48 16.21 14.40
CA TYR A 177 0.77 15.67 14.93
C TYR A 177 1.95 16.01 14.02
N LEU A 178 1.83 15.77 12.72
CA LEU A 178 2.89 16.05 11.73
C LEU A 178 3.23 17.54 11.66
N THR A 179 2.20 18.41 11.70
CA THR A 179 2.41 19.86 11.73
C THR A 179 3.18 20.31 12.98
N LYS A 180 2.89 19.74 14.15
CA LYS A 180 3.64 20.00 15.39
C LYS A 180 5.09 19.56 15.32
N GLU A 181 5.38 18.49 14.61
CA GLU A 181 6.73 17.96 14.38
C GLU A 181 7.46 18.68 13.23
N GLY A 182 6.85 19.73 12.65
CA GLY A 182 7.45 20.59 11.63
C GLY A 182 7.36 20.08 10.22
N ILE A 183 6.46 19.12 9.94
CA ILE A 183 6.12 18.68 8.58
C ILE A 183 5.02 19.61 8.05
N MET A 184 5.30 20.34 6.99
CA MET A 184 4.28 21.11 6.25
C MET A 184 3.49 20.15 5.36
N LEU A 185 2.15 20.16 5.50
CA LEU A 185 1.21 19.32 4.75
C LEU A 185 0.58 20.11 3.61
#